data_1996f1cdb559d6427721d02d74b8b138
#
_entry.id   1996f1cdb559d6427721d02d74b8b138
#
_cell.length_a   1.000
_cell.length_b   1.000
_cell.length_c   1.000
_cell.angle_alpha   90.00
_cell.angle_beta   90.00
_cell.angle_gamma   90.00
#
_symmetry.space_group_name_H-M   'P 1'
#
loop_
_entity.id
_entity.type
_entity.pdbx_description
1 polymer ?
#
loop_
_entity_poly.entity_id
_entity_poly.type
_entity_poly.pdbx_seq_one_letter_code
_entity_poly.pdbx_strand_id
1 'polypeptide(L)'
;MSKDINIVSRGTKQVGQRLLPWIFPIVLLVVWQIASSSGLLENRILPAPTAVVSAFWHLLISGELWQHVKVSAGRALLGLFIGGGLGLLLGLLNGSSRFASTLLDTTLQMIRNIPALALIPLVILWFGIDETAKLFLVAVGVFFPIYINTYHGIHSVDPQLIEMGKSYGLSRWQLYKEIILPGAMPSILVGLRFALGLVWVLLIVAETISAQAGIGYMTMNAREFLQTDVVLVGILLYALLGKLADVLAQLLERYLLRWHAGYQK
;
A
#
# COMPACT_ATOMS: atom_id res chain seq x y z
N MET A 1 24.88 -44.21 19.97
CA MET A 1 23.47 -44.04 20.39
C MET A 1 23.12 -42.67 21.04
N SER A 2 24.04 -41.69 21.11
CA SER A 2 23.77 -40.37 21.74
C SER A 2 23.69 -39.19 20.76
N LYS A 3 23.95 -39.37 19.46
CA LYS A 3 23.85 -38.29 18.45
C LYS A 3 22.43 -38.04 17.90
N ASP A 4 21.60 -39.08 17.92
CA ASP A 4 20.24 -38.98 17.31
C ASP A 4 19.24 -38.25 18.20
N ILE A 5 19.44 -38.21 19.52
CA ILE A 5 18.57 -37.53 20.49
C ILE A 5 18.70 -35.99 20.35
N ASN A 6 19.87 -35.48 19.96
CA ASN A 6 20.11 -34.04 19.81
C ASN A 6 19.51 -33.44 18.53
N ILE A 7 19.30 -34.24 17.49
CA ILE A 7 18.73 -33.76 16.21
C ILE A 7 17.21 -33.58 16.36
N VAL A 8 16.54 -34.51 17.04
CA VAL A 8 15.09 -34.44 17.27
C VAL A 8 14.73 -33.25 18.20
N SER A 9 15.54 -32.97 19.25
CA SER A 9 15.31 -31.88 20.18
C SER A 9 15.54 -30.49 19.57
N ARG A 10 16.41 -30.35 18.57
CA ARG A 10 16.62 -29.11 17.81
C ARG A 10 15.48 -28.83 16.84
N GLY A 11 14.95 -29.87 16.18
CA GLY A 11 13.80 -29.73 15.27
C GLY A 11 12.53 -29.29 15.99
N THR A 12 12.22 -29.88 17.14
CA THR A 12 11.03 -29.52 17.95
C THR A 12 11.12 -28.11 18.53
N LYS A 13 12.30 -27.66 18.98
CA LYS A 13 12.51 -26.28 19.45
C LYS A 13 12.35 -25.24 18.31
N GLN A 14 12.85 -25.53 17.11
CA GLN A 14 12.70 -24.64 15.96
C GLN A 14 11.25 -24.55 15.46
N VAL A 15 10.51 -25.64 15.47
CA VAL A 15 9.07 -25.66 15.14
C VAL A 15 8.26 -24.89 16.20
N GLY A 16 8.55 -25.11 17.49
CA GLY A 16 7.91 -24.37 18.57
C GLY A 16 8.15 -22.85 18.47
N GLN A 17 9.37 -22.42 18.19
CA GLN A 17 9.70 -21.01 18.02
C GLN A 17 9.03 -20.36 16.79
N ARG A 18 8.77 -21.12 15.73
CA ARG A 18 8.02 -20.64 14.55
C ARG A 18 6.50 -20.58 14.76
N LEU A 19 5.98 -21.43 15.62
CA LEU A 19 4.54 -21.46 15.95
C LEU A 19 4.15 -20.45 17.03
N LEU A 20 5.09 -20.08 17.90
CA LEU A 20 4.85 -19.14 19.01
C LEU A 20 4.18 -17.82 18.58
N PRO A 21 4.58 -17.15 17.48
CA PRO A 21 3.93 -15.93 17.03
C PRO A 21 2.47 -16.12 16.58
N TRP A 22 2.08 -17.33 16.20
CA TRP A 22 0.72 -17.64 15.73
C TRP A 22 -0.24 -18.01 16.86
N ILE A 23 0.25 -18.28 18.07
CA ILE A 23 -0.59 -18.65 19.21
C ILE A 23 -1.59 -17.53 19.53
N PHE A 24 -1.12 -16.28 19.62
CA PHE A 24 -1.98 -15.16 19.96
C PHE A 24 -3.09 -14.90 18.91
N PRO A 25 -2.81 -14.83 17.60
CA PRO A 25 -3.86 -14.72 16.59
C PRO A 25 -4.86 -15.88 16.60
N ILE A 26 -4.39 -17.11 16.79
CA ILE A 26 -5.27 -18.29 16.86
C ILE A 26 -6.17 -18.24 18.10
N VAL A 27 -5.61 -17.93 19.26
CA VAL A 27 -6.39 -17.79 20.51
C VAL A 27 -7.45 -16.70 20.34
N LEU A 28 -7.10 -15.57 19.75
CA LEU A 28 -8.03 -14.47 19.49
C LEU A 28 -9.19 -14.91 18.58
N LEU A 29 -8.91 -15.66 17.50
CA LEU A 29 -9.94 -16.21 16.61
C LEU A 29 -10.84 -17.22 17.32
N VAL A 30 -10.27 -18.08 18.16
CA VAL A 30 -11.04 -19.08 18.93
C VAL A 30 -11.94 -18.39 19.97
N VAL A 31 -11.41 -17.41 20.70
CA VAL A 31 -12.20 -16.63 21.67
C VAL A 31 -13.33 -15.89 20.96
N TRP A 32 -13.06 -15.26 19.82
CA TRP A 32 -14.09 -14.62 19.01
C TRP A 32 -15.15 -15.62 18.53
N GLN A 33 -14.75 -16.78 18.01
CA GLN A 33 -15.69 -17.82 17.59
C GLN A 33 -16.61 -18.27 18.74
N ILE A 34 -16.04 -18.53 19.92
CA ILE A 34 -16.80 -18.96 21.11
C ILE A 34 -17.76 -17.86 21.57
N ALA A 35 -17.29 -16.62 21.65
CA ALA A 35 -18.09 -15.48 22.10
C ALA A 35 -19.28 -15.20 21.18
N SER A 36 -19.08 -15.34 19.86
CA SER A 36 -20.16 -15.17 18.89
C SER A 36 -21.14 -16.37 18.90
N SER A 37 -20.64 -17.60 18.98
CA SER A 37 -21.49 -18.80 18.98
C SER A 37 -22.25 -19.01 20.30
N SER A 38 -21.75 -18.49 21.44
CA SER A 38 -22.43 -18.55 22.76
C SER A 38 -23.53 -17.49 22.93
N GLY A 39 -23.74 -16.61 21.93
CA GLY A 39 -24.71 -15.53 22.02
C GLY A 39 -24.29 -14.34 22.90
N LEU A 40 -23.03 -14.31 23.39
CA LEU A 40 -22.47 -13.15 24.07
C LEU A 40 -22.31 -11.94 23.15
N LEU A 41 -22.10 -12.19 21.86
CA LEU A 41 -22.02 -11.18 20.82
C LEU A 41 -23.21 -11.36 19.87
N GLU A 42 -23.93 -10.28 19.61
CA GLU A 42 -24.97 -10.30 18.61
C GLU A 42 -24.36 -10.50 17.20
N ASN A 43 -24.83 -11.52 16.49
CA ASN A 43 -24.35 -11.83 15.13
C ASN A 43 -24.53 -10.66 14.14
N ARG A 44 -25.44 -9.72 14.43
CA ARG A 44 -25.62 -8.50 13.66
C ARG A 44 -24.48 -7.49 13.85
N ILE A 45 -23.80 -7.52 15.00
CA ILE A 45 -22.70 -6.60 15.33
C ILE A 45 -21.37 -7.24 14.95
N LEU A 46 -21.16 -8.48 15.41
CA LEU A 46 -19.91 -9.21 15.16
C LEU A 46 -20.23 -10.70 14.87
N PRO A 47 -20.43 -11.09 13.60
CA PRO A 47 -20.70 -12.47 13.23
C PRO A 47 -19.51 -13.37 13.53
N ALA A 48 -19.78 -14.67 13.68
CA ALA A 48 -18.76 -15.67 13.93
C ALA A 48 -17.73 -15.73 12.76
N PRO A 49 -16.45 -15.99 13.01
CA PRO A 49 -15.47 -16.23 11.97
C PRO A 49 -15.91 -17.25 10.89
N THR A 50 -16.60 -18.29 11.31
CA THR A 50 -17.17 -19.30 10.38
C THR A 50 -18.22 -18.71 9.43
N ALA A 51 -19.04 -17.76 9.88
CA ALA A 51 -19.99 -17.06 9.01
C ALA A 51 -19.29 -16.18 7.99
N VAL A 52 -18.22 -15.49 8.41
CA VAL A 52 -17.38 -14.67 7.52
C VAL A 52 -16.72 -15.53 6.43
N VAL A 53 -16.17 -16.69 6.81
CA VAL A 53 -15.61 -17.65 5.83
C VAL A 53 -16.67 -18.18 4.88
N SER A 54 -17.87 -18.49 5.36
CA SER A 54 -19.00 -18.90 4.53
C SER A 54 -19.40 -17.80 3.53
N ALA A 55 -19.55 -16.56 4.00
CA ALA A 55 -19.85 -15.41 3.14
C ALA A 55 -18.78 -15.19 2.07
N PHE A 56 -17.50 -15.26 2.44
CA PHE A 56 -16.37 -15.18 1.50
C PHE A 56 -16.50 -16.27 0.41
N TRP A 57 -16.80 -17.50 0.80
CA TRP A 57 -16.93 -18.63 -0.12
C TRP A 57 -18.10 -18.46 -1.08
N HIS A 58 -19.23 -17.99 -0.59
CA HIS A 58 -20.40 -17.68 -1.42
C HIS A 58 -20.09 -16.59 -2.45
N LEU A 59 -19.49 -15.49 -2.03
CA LEU A 59 -19.09 -14.40 -2.93
C LEU A 59 -18.03 -14.82 -3.95
N LEU A 60 -17.16 -15.75 -3.57
CA LEU A 60 -16.15 -16.31 -4.49
C LEU A 60 -16.78 -17.18 -5.57
N ILE A 61 -17.69 -18.10 -5.20
CA ILE A 61 -18.36 -19.02 -6.13
C ILE A 61 -19.33 -18.27 -7.04
N SER A 62 -20.05 -17.26 -6.52
CA SER A 62 -20.95 -16.43 -7.34
C SER A 62 -20.19 -15.59 -8.38
N GLY A 63 -18.88 -15.41 -8.22
CA GLY A 63 -18.07 -14.55 -9.06
C GLY A 63 -18.15 -13.06 -8.71
N GLU A 64 -19.02 -12.68 -7.77
CA GLU A 64 -19.23 -11.29 -7.33
C GLU A 64 -17.96 -10.71 -6.71
N LEU A 65 -17.27 -11.50 -5.86
CA LEU A 65 -16.00 -11.12 -5.26
C LEU A 65 -14.97 -10.69 -6.30
N TRP A 66 -14.84 -11.48 -7.36
CA TRP A 66 -13.88 -11.22 -8.43
C TRP A 66 -14.19 -9.94 -9.20
N GLN A 67 -15.46 -9.67 -9.47
CA GLN A 67 -15.87 -8.43 -10.13
C GLN A 67 -15.48 -7.20 -9.31
N HIS A 68 -15.80 -7.19 -8.01
CA HIS A 68 -15.46 -6.08 -7.12
C HIS A 68 -13.96 -5.91 -6.93
N VAL A 69 -13.21 -6.99 -6.72
CA VAL A 69 -11.73 -6.96 -6.60
C VAL A 69 -11.09 -6.42 -7.88
N LYS A 70 -11.53 -6.87 -9.06
CA LYS A 70 -11.01 -6.41 -10.35
C LYS A 70 -11.21 -4.90 -10.54
N VAL A 71 -12.40 -4.39 -10.21
CA VAL A 71 -12.71 -2.96 -10.33
C VAL A 71 -11.85 -2.13 -9.37
N SER A 72 -11.79 -2.51 -8.10
CA SER A 72 -10.96 -1.81 -7.10
C SER A 72 -9.48 -1.86 -7.44
N ALA A 73 -8.96 -3.02 -7.86
CA ALA A 73 -7.56 -3.15 -8.28
C ALA A 73 -7.26 -2.30 -9.53
N GLY A 74 -8.16 -2.23 -10.49
CA GLY A 74 -8.04 -1.37 -11.66
C GLY A 74 -7.93 0.10 -11.29
N ARG A 75 -8.81 0.60 -10.40
CA ARG A 75 -8.78 1.96 -9.88
C ARG A 75 -7.49 2.24 -9.10
N ALA A 76 -7.07 1.30 -8.25
CA ALA A 76 -5.84 1.40 -7.47
C ALA A 76 -4.61 1.56 -8.37
N LEU A 77 -4.49 0.71 -9.39
CA LEU A 77 -3.38 0.74 -10.34
C LEU A 77 -3.40 2.01 -11.21
N LEU A 78 -4.55 2.42 -11.74
CA LEU A 78 -4.66 3.63 -12.55
C LEU A 78 -4.36 4.89 -11.72
N GLY A 79 -4.91 5.01 -10.51
CA GLY A 79 -4.64 6.12 -9.61
C GLY A 79 -3.16 6.18 -9.21
N LEU A 80 -2.55 5.02 -8.91
CA LEU A 80 -1.11 4.91 -8.62
C LEU A 80 -0.27 5.31 -9.84
N PHE A 81 -0.63 4.84 -11.03
CA PHE A 81 0.11 5.15 -12.26
C PHE A 81 0.06 6.66 -12.58
N ILE A 82 -1.11 7.28 -12.49
CA ILE A 82 -1.28 8.71 -12.77
C ILE A 82 -0.60 9.54 -11.68
N GLY A 83 -1.01 9.38 -10.42
CA GLY A 83 -0.51 10.18 -9.31
C GLY A 83 0.95 9.89 -9.00
N GLY A 84 1.32 8.61 -8.98
CA GLY A 84 2.69 8.16 -8.74
C GLY A 84 3.64 8.56 -9.87
N GLY A 85 3.20 8.44 -11.12
CA GLY A 85 3.96 8.88 -12.30
C GLY A 85 4.23 10.38 -12.28
N LEU A 86 3.20 11.20 -12.01
CA LEU A 86 3.36 12.65 -11.86
C LEU A 86 4.25 13.01 -10.66
N GLY A 87 4.08 12.34 -9.53
CA GLY A 87 4.92 12.52 -8.34
C GLY A 87 6.38 12.19 -8.60
N LEU A 88 6.64 11.09 -9.29
CA LEU A 88 7.99 10.69 -9.70
C LEU A 88 8.61 11.73 -10.65
N LEU A 89 7.89 12.10 -11.71
CA LEU A 89 8.37 13.08 -12.70
C LEU A 89 8.69 14.43 -12.07
N LEU A 90 7.77 14.98 -11.27
CA LEU A 90 8.02 16.26 -10.59
C LEU A 90 9.09 16.15 -9.51
N GLY A 91 9.18 15.02 -8.80
CA GLY A 91 10.25 14.76 -7.85
C GLY A 91 11.63 14.72 -8.51
N LEU A 92 11.74 14.05 -9.67
CA LEU A 92 12.96 14.02 -10.48
C LEU A 92 13.32 15.41 -11.01
N LEU A 93 12.36 16.16 -11.55
CA LEU A 93 12.58 17.51 -12.08
C LEU A 93 13.03 18.49 -10.98
N ASN A 94 12.32 18.55 -9.87
CA ASN A 94 12.65 19.44 -8.77
C ASN A 94 13.95 19.03 -8.07
N GLY A 95 14.19 17.73 -7.90
CA GLY A 95 15.42 17.22 -7.30
C GLY A 95 16.68 17.53 -8.15
N SER A 96 16.52 17.59 -9.48
CA SER A 96 17.64 17.77 -10.42
C SER A 96 17.88 19.22 -10.84
N SER A 97 16.89 20.10 -10.69
CA SER A 97 16.91 21.49 -11.19
C SER A 97 16.68 22.49 -10.08
N ARG A 98 17.70 23.32 -9.79
CA ARG A 98 17.58 24.45 -8.84
C ARG A 98 16.46 25.42 -9.23
N PHE A 99 16.31 25.68 -10.53
CA PHE A 99 15.25 26.58 -11.02
C PHE A 99 13.86 26.00 -10.73
N ALA A 100 13.64 24.71 -11.07
CA ALA A 100 12.36 24.04 -10.81
C ALA A 100 12.08 24.00 -9.31
N SER A 101 13.06 23.66 -8.48
CA SER A 101 12.93 23.63 -7.02
C SER A 101 12.55 25.01 -6.47
N THR A 102 13.23 26.08 -6.89
CA THR A 102 12.92 27.46 -6.42
C THR A 102 11.49 27.87 -6.81
N LEU A 103 11.01 27.44 -7.96
CA LEU A 103 9.69 27.83 -8.47
C LEU A 103 8.54 27.01 -7.84
N LEU A 104 8.72 25.70 -7.70
CA LEU A 104 7.64 24.77 -7.40
C LEU A 104 7.64 24.26 -5.94
N ASP A 105 8.82 24.21 -5.27
CA ASP A 105 8.92 23.53 -3.99
C ASP A 105 8.02 24.15 -2.92
N THR A 106 8.02 25.48 -2.77
CA THR A 106 7.18 26.18 -1.79
C THR A 106 5.69 25.86 -2.00
N THR A 107 5.22 25.92 -3.26
CA THR A 107 3.83 25.65 -3.61
C THR A 107 3.45 24.21 -3.31
N LEU A 108 4.29 23.25 -3.72
CA LEU A 108 4.05 21.83 -3.48
C LEU A 108 4.10 21.50 -1.99
N GLN A 109 5.00 22.12 -1.23
CA GLN A 109 5.07 21.99 0.23
C GLN A 109 3.81 22.53 0.95
N MET A 110 3.19 23.60 0.43
CA MET A 110 1.93 24.10 0.95
C MET A 110 0.76 23.15 0.64
N ILE A 111 0.65 22.71 -0.61
CA ILE A 111 -0.46 21.85 -1.06
C ILE A 111 -0.44 20.50 -0.36
N ARG A 112 0.73 19.91 -0.10
CA ARG A 112 0.85 18.60 0.57
C ARG A 112 0.23 18.55 1.97
N ASN A 113 0.11 19.71 2.64
CA ASN A 113 -0.49 19.78 3.97
C ASN A 113 -2.02 19.69 3.94
N ILE A 114 -2.62 19.76 2.75
CA ILE A 114 -4.06 19.55 2.58
C ILE A 114 -4.32 18.03 2.61
N PRO A 115 -5.08 17.51 3.60
CA PRO A 115 -5.43 16.10 3.63
C PRO A 115 -6.24 15.73 2.38
N ALA A 116 -5.82 14.69 1.66
CA ALA A 116 -6.51 14.25 0.44
C ALA A 116 -8.01 13.98 0.67
N LEU A 117 -8.37 13.42 1.83
CA LEU A 117 -9.77 13.17 2.20
C LEU A 117 -10.58 14.44 2.43
N ALA A 118 -9.95 15.56 2.82
CA ALA A 118 -10.63 16.83 2.96
C ALA A 118 -11.06 17.43 1.60
N LEU A 119 -10.46 16.96 0.51
CA LEU A 119 -10.82 17.40 -0.85
C LEU A 119 -12.09 16.72 -1.38
N ILE A 120 -12.62 15.70 -0.71
CA ILE A 120 -13.79 14.93 -1.18
C ILE A 120 -14.97 15.82 -1.61
N PRO A 121 -15.45 16.79 -0.81
CA PRO A 121 -16.58 17.63 -1.22
C PRO A 121 -16.27 18.44 -2.49
N LEU A 122 -15.05 18.94 -2.60
CA LEU A 122 -14.61 19.72 -3.74
C LEU A 122 -14.45 18.85 -5.01
N VAL A 123 -13.94 17.64 -4.84
CA VAL A 123 -13.79 16.67 -5.93
C VAL A 123 -15.14 16.23 -6.46
N ILE A 124 -16.13 16.01 -5.57
CA ILE A 124 -17.51 15.70 -5.98
C ILE A 124 -18.13 16.90 -6.72
N LEU A 125 -17.85 18.11 -6.27
CA LEU A 125 -18.35 19.33 -6.94
C LEU A 125 -17.75 19.50 -8.35
N TRP A 126 -16.47 19.18 -8.55
CA TRP A 126 -15.78 19.36 -9.83
C TRP A 126 -16.04 18.24 -10.83
N PHE A 127 -16.03 16.99 -10.36
CA PHE A 127 -16.08 15.79 -11.22
C PHE A 127 -17.38 14.99 -11.07
N GLY A 128 -18.28 15.42 -10.17
CA GLY A 128 -19.46 14.62 -9.84
C GLY A 128 -19.10 13.35 -9.04
N ILE A 129 -20.06 12.40 -9.03
CA ILE A 129 -19.93 11.10 -8.35
C ILE A 129 -19.43 10.00 -9.30
N ASP A 130 -18.56 10.35 -10.24
CA ASP A 130 -18.11 9.50 -11.33
C ASP A 130 -16.76 8.80 -11.02
N GLU A 131 -16.30 7.96 -11.92
CA GLU A 131 -15.01 7.26 -11.82
C GLU A 131 -13.82 8.23 -11.72
N THR A 132 -13.90 9.36 -12.42
CA THR A 132 -12.88 10.43 -12.40
C THR A 132 -12.62 10.96 -11.00
N ALA A 133 -13.67 11.15 -10.20
CA ALA A 133 -13.54 11.60 -8.80
C ALA A 133 -12.72 10.63 -7.95
N LYS A 134 -12.99 9.32 -8.09
CA LYS A 134 -12.29 8.27 -7.35
C LYS A 134 -10.82 8.19 -7.74
N LEU A 135 -10.54 8.20 -9.04
CA LEU A 135 -9.17 8.18 -9.57
C LEU A 135 -8.39 9.41 -9.15
N PHE A 136 -9.01 10.60 -9.17
CA PHE A 136 -8.38 11.85 -8.74
C PHE A 136 -7.98 11.80 -7.26
N LEU A 137 -8.87 11.35 -6.36
CA LEU A 137 -8.57 11.21 -4.93
C LEU A 137 -7.40 10.28 -4.67
N VAL A 138 -7.38 9.12 -5.34
CA VAL A 138 -6.27 8.16 -5.22
C VAL A 138 -5.00 8.79 -5.78
N ALA A 139 -5.04 9.41 -6.97
CA ALA A 139 -3.89 10.02 -7.61
C ALA A 139 -3.26 11.13 -6.76
N VAL A 140 -4.06 12.05 -6.20
CA VAL A 140 -3.57 13.12 -5.32
C VAL A 140 -2.93 12.55 -4.06
N GLY A 141 -3.54 11.51 -3.47
CA GLY A 141 -3.03 10.94 -2.24
C GLY A 141 -1.70 10.20 -2.40
N VAL A 142 -1.45 9.56 -3.55
CA VAL A 142 -0.19 8.85 -3.82
C VAL A 142 0.89 9.76 -4.42
N PHE A 143 0.50 10.89 -4.99
CA PHE A 143 1.40 11.85 -5.60
C PHE A 143 2.47 12.35 -4.61
N PHE A 144 2.05 12.88 -3.45
CA PHE A 144 2.95 13.50 -2.51
C PHE A 144 3.97 12.56 -1.87
N PRO A 145 3.60 11.35 -1.41
CA PRO A 145 4.59 10.40 -0.90
C PRO A 145 5.70 10.07 -1.89
N ILE A 146 5.34 9.88 -3.17
CA ILE A 146 6.31 9.56 -4.22
C ILE A 146 7.13 10.80 -4.55
N TYR A 147 6.51 11.98 -4.72
CA TYR A 147 7.20 13.24 -4.98
C TYR A 147 8.26 13.54 -3.92
N ILE A 148 7.87 13.54 -2.64
CA ILE A 148 8.75 13.91 -1.54
C ILE A 148 9.93 12.95 -1.42
N ASN A 149 9.66 11.65 -1.47
CA ASN A 149 10.73 10.65 -1.34
C ASN A 149 11.66 10.67 -2.55
N THR A 150 11.16 10.98 -3.75
CA THR A 150 11.99 11.15 -4.94
C THR A 150 12.87 12.40 -4.81
N TYR A 151 12.28 13.53 -4.43
CA TYR A 151 12.99 14.79 -4.22
C TYR A 151 14.10 14.66 -3.17
N HIS A 152 13.76 14.14 -1.98
CA HIS A 152 14.73 13.90 -0.93
C HIS A 152 15.79 12.86 -1.29
N GLY A 153 15.39 11.81 -2.01
CA GLY A 153 16.32 10.79 -2.49
C GLY A 153 17.43 11.36 -3.35
N ILE A 154 17.09 12.28 -4.27
CA ILE A 154 18.09 12.93 -5.11
C ILE A 154 19.03 13.82 -4.30
N HIS A 155 18.50 14.56 -3.32
CA HIS A 155 19.30 15.46 -2.47
C HIS A 155 20.12 14.71 -1.41
N SER A 156 19.79 13.46 -1.10
CA SER A 156 20.52 12.63 -0.13
C SER A 156 21.73 11.90 -0.72
N VAL A 157 21.93 11.98 -2.04
CA VAL A 157 23.11 11.37 -2.69
C VAL A 157 24.38 12.05 -2.21
N ASP A 158 25.35 11.23 -1.79
CA ASP A 158 26.64 11.72 -1.25
C ASP A 158 27.33 12.64 -2.26
N PRO A 159 27.61 13.92 -1.88
CA PRO A 159 28.33 14.86 -2.72
C PRO A 159 29.71 14.36 -3.16
N GLN A 160 30.38 13.54 -2.33
CA GLN A 160 31.70 12.99 -2.67
C GLN A 160 31.63 12.04 -3.86
N LEU A 161 30.55 11.25 -3.97
CA LEU A 161 30.33 10.40 -5.14
C LEU A 161 30.09 11.22 -6.41
N ILE A 162 29.40 12.35 -6.28
CA ILE A 162 29.16 13.27 -7.39
C ILE A 162 30.47 13.93 -7.86
N GLU A 163 31.32 14.36 -6.90
CA GLU A 163 32.62 14.94 -7.21
C GLU A 163 33.57 13.91 -7.82
N MET A 164 33.58 12.71 -7.30
CA MET A 164 34.33 11.59 -7.87
C MET A 164 33.92 11.36 -9.33
N GLY A 165 32.63 11.24 -9.61
CA GLY A 165 32.14 11.05 -10.98
C GLY A 165 32.58 12.17 -11.94
N LYS A 166 32.55 13.42 -11.48
CA LYS A 166 33.06 14.57 -12.25
C LYS A 166 34.57 14.45 -12.52
N SER A 167 35.34 14.03 -11.52
CA SER A 167 36.80 13.84 -11.67
C SER A 167 37.15 12.72 -12.65
N TYR A 168 36.28 11.70 -12.80
CA TYR A 168 36.40 10.65 -13.81
C TYR A 168 35.88 11.08 -15.19
N GLY A 169 35.45 12.34 -15.36
CA GLY A 169 35.01 12.88 -16.65
C GLY A 169 33.60 12.48 -17.06
N LEU A 170 32.75 12.03 -16.14
CA LEU A 170 31.36 11.71 -16.44
C LEU A 170 30.60 12.95 -16.91
N SER A 171 29.88 12.83 -18.01
CA SER A 171 28.94 13.85 -18.48
C SER A 171 27.79 14.03 -17.49
N ARG A 172 27.06 15.15 -17.54
CA ARG A 172 25.90 15.41 -16.67
C ARG A 172 24.85 14.29 -16.73
N TRP A 173 24.61 13.73 -17.90
CA TRP A 173 23.66 12.63 -18.09
C TRP A 173 24.16 11.31 -17.48
N GLN A 174 25.45 10.99 -17.66
CA GLN A 174 26.06 9.81 -17.05
C GLN A 174 26.06 9.92 -15.51
N LEU A 175 26.44 11.09 -14.99
CA LEU A 175 26.40 11.36 -13.56
C LEU A 175 24.99 11.15 -12.97
N TYR A 176 23.97 11.62 -13.68
CA TYR A 176 22.58 11.45 -13.29
C TYR A 176 22.16 9.99 -13.31
N LYS A 177 22.44 9.28 -14.41
CA LYS A 177 22.01 7.89 -14.63
C LYS A 177 22.78 6.90 -13.76
N GLU A 178 24.08 7.10 -13.56
CA GLU A 178 24.97 6.11 -12.94
C GLU A 178 25.22 6.37 -11.46
N ILE A 179 25.01 7.59 -10.96
CA ILE A 179 25.26 7.95 -9.55
C ILE A 179 23.99 8.47 -8.89
N ILE A 180 23.36 9.53 -9.42
CA ILE A 180 22.27 10.22 -8.71
C ILE A 180 21.03 9.35 -8.67
N LEU A 181 20.56 8.84 -9.80
CA LEU A 181 19.33 8.05 -9.85
C LEU A 181 19.45 6.73 -9.09
N PRO A 182 20.54 5.94 -9.23
CA PRO A 182 20.72 4.77 -8.37
C PRO A 182 20.83 5.12 -6.90
N GLY A 183 21.57 6.17 -6.53
CA GLY A 183 21.68 6.63 -5.14
C GLY A 183 20.35 7.08 -4.52
N ALA A 184 19.44 7.64 -5.33
CA ALA A 184 18.10 8.04 -4.92
C ALA A 184 17.10 6.87 -4.83
N MET A 185 17.39 5.74 -5.50
CA MET A 185 16.47 4.61 -5.65
C MET A 185 15.92 4.07 -4.32
N PRO A 186 16.72 3.90 -3.25
CA PRO A 186 16.19 3.46 -1.95
C PRO A 186 15.07 4.36 -1.44
N SER A 187 15.24 5.67 -1.50
CA SER A 187 14.24 6.63 -1.05
C SER A 187 12.99 6.62 -1.95
N ILE A 188 13.16 6.53 -3.28
CA ILE A 188 12.06 6.43 -4.24
C ILE A 188 11.18 5.20 -3.93
N LEU A 189 11.80 4.05 -3.66
CA LEU A 189 11.09 2.82 -3.33
C LEU A 189 10.36 2.89 -1.99
N VAL A 190 10.92 3.58 -0.99
CA VAL A 190 10.22 3.89 0.27
C VAL A 190 8.96 4.72 -0.03
N GLY A 191 9.06 5.73 -0.88
CA GLY A 191 7.91 6.54 -1.32
C GLY A 191 6.84 5.70 -2.02
N LEU A 192 7.26 4.82 -2.93
CA LEU A 192 6.36 3.91 -3.63
C LEU A 192 5.65 2.95 -2.66
N ARG A 193 6.37 2.37 -1.72
CA ARG A 193 5.82 1.47 -0.71
C ARG A 193 4.77 2.16 0.17
N PHE A 194 5.06 3.38 0.60
CA PHE A 194 4.11 4.19 1.37
C PHE A 194 2.86 4.53 0.55
N ALA A 195 3.04 4.93 -0.71
CA ALA A 195 1.95 5.21 -1.63
C ALA A 195 1.06 3.98 -1.86
N LEU A 196 1.64 2.79 -2.04
CA LEU A 196 0.91 1.52 -2.18
C LEU A 196 0.03 1.21 -0.96
N GLY A 197 0.46 1.55 0.24
CA GLY A 197 -0.38 1.46 1.44
C GLY A 197 -1.54 2.46 1.42
N LEU A 198 -1.27 3.72 1.04
CA LEU A 198 -2.28 4.77 0.98
C LEU A 198 -3.35 4.57 -0.09
N VAL A 199 -3.00 3.95 -1.22
CA VAL A 199 -3.97 3.63 -2.29
C VAL A 199 -5.22 2.98 -1.74
N TRP A 200 -5.06 1.93 -0.92
CA TRP A 200 -6.20 1.17 -0.40
C TRP A 200 -7.03 1.96 0.61
N VAL A 201 -6.39 2.78 1.43
CA VAL A 201 -7.09 3.64 2.41
C VAL A 201 -7.92 4.71 1.69
N LEU A 202 -7.39 5.32 0.65
CA LEU A 202 -8.11 6.34 -0.12
C LEU A 202 -9.21 5.72 -0.98
N LEU A 203 -8.93 4.56 -1.54
CA LEU A 203 -9.87 3.86 -2.42
C LEU A 203 -11.10 3.37 -1.66
N ILE A 204 -10.94 2.81 -0.43
CA ILE A 204 -12.10 2.40 0.37
C ILE A 204 -13.03 3.59 0.61
N VAL A 205 -12.48 4.75 0.98
CA VAL A 205 -13.28 5.95 1.22
C VAL A 205 -13.95 6.44 -0.06
N ALA A 206 -13.21 6.50 -1.16
CA ALA A 206 -13.76 6.94 -2.45
C ALA A 206 -14.87 6.00 -2.96
N GLU A 207 -14.74 4.70 -2.76
CA GLU A 207 -15.73 3.71 -3.17
C GLU A 207 -16.97 3.68 -2.27
N THR A 208 -16.83 3.95 -0.96
CA THR A 208 -17.98 3.99 -0.04
C THR A 208 -18.89 5.19 -0.28
N ILE A 209 -18.37 6.28 -0.84
CA ILE A 209 -19.13 7.51 -1.04
C ILE A 209 -19.99 7.46 -2.32
N SER A 210 -19.45 6.89 -3.41
CA SER A 210 -20.06 7.12 -4.71
C SER A 210 -19.83 6.01 -5.75
N ALA A 211 -19.45 4.79 -5.34
CA ALA A 211 -19.24 3.71 -6.30
C ALA A 211 -20.53 2.93 -6.59
N GLN A 212 -20.59 2.33 -7.80
CA GLN A 212 -21.58 1.33 -8.19
C GLN A 212 -20.97 -0.08 -8.31
N ALA A 213 -19.65 -0.20 -8.13
CA ALA A 213 -18.90 -1.44 -8.10
C ALA A 213 -17.58 -1.20 -7.37
N GLY A 214 -16.97 -2.27 -6.87
CA GLY A 214 -15.73 -2.23 -6.08
C GLY A 214 -15.94 -2.80 -4.69
N ILE A 215 -14.85 -3.07 -3.98
CA ILE A 215 -14.90 -3.67 -2.64
C ILE A 215 -15.59 -2.71 -1.64
N GLY A 216 -15.33 -1.39 -1.75
CA GLY A 216 -15.97 -0.39 -0.91
C GLY A 216 -17.49 -0.31 -1.14
N TYR A 217 -17.92 -0.38 -2.40
CA TYR A 217 -19.34 -0.49 -2.75
C TYR A 217 -19.97 -1.76 -2.17
N MET A 218 -19.36 -2.93 -2.38
CA MET A 218 -19.83 -4.20 -1.82
C MET A 218 -19.98 -4.10 -0.29
N THR A 219 -18.99 -3.53 0.39
CA THR A 219 -19.01 -3.35 1.85
C THR A 219 -20.13 -2.41 2.29
N MET A 220 -20.35 -1.30 1.56
CA MET A 220 -21.38 -0.32 1.89
C MET A 220 -22.77 -0.88 1.63
N ASN A 221 -22.97 -1.56 0.50
CA ASN A 221 -24.21 -2.24 0.16
C ASN A 221 -24.56 -3.31 1.21
N ALA A 222 -23.59 -4.15 1.59
CA ALA A 222 -23.78 -5.15 2.64
C ALA A 222 -24.16 -4.51 4.00
N ARG A 223 -23.59 -3.36 4.33
CA ARG A 223 -23.95 -2.60 5.52
C ARG A 223 -25.39 -2.13 5.51
N GLU A 224 -25.88 -1.63 4.37
CA GLU A 224 -27.29 -1.18 4.22
C GLU A 224 -28.28 -2.33 4.42
N PHE A 225 -27.91 -3.55 4.00
CA PHE A 225 -28.70 -4.75 4.20
C PHE A 225 -28.40 -5.54 5.49
N LEU A 226 -27.62 -4.96 6.40
CA LEU A 226 -27.22 -5.56 7.69
C LEU A 226 -26.49 -6.91 7.54
N GLN A 227 -25.80 -7.12 6.44
CA GLN A 227 -24.97 -8.30 6.14
C GLN A 227 -23.55 -8.07 6.69
N THR A 228 -23.40 -8.10 8.01
CA THR A 228 -22.14 -7.76 8.69
C THR A 228 -21.01 -8.76 8.38
N ASP A 229 -21.33 -9.99 8.04
CA ASP A 229 -20.39 -11.00 7.57
C ASP A 229 -19.73 -10.60 6.24
N VAL A 230 -20.51 -10.08 5.27
CA VAL A 230 -19.98 -9.53 4.00
C VAL A 230 -19.18 -8.24 4.24
N VAL A 231 -19.60 -7.39 5.19
CA VAL A 231 -18.83 -6.20 5.58
C VAL A 231 -17.44 -6.61 6.07
N LEU A 232 -17.35 -7.63 6.93
CA LEU A 232 -16.07 -8.16 7.42
C LEU A 232 -15.23 -8.79 6.30
N VAL A 233 -15.85 -9.48 5.34
CA VAL A 233 -15.16 -9.95 4.13
C VAL A 233 -14.51 -8.79 3.40
N GLY A 234 -15.22 -7.68 3.18
CA GLY A 234 -14.67 -6.50 2.51
C GLY A 234 -13.48 -5.90 3.25
N ILE A 235 -13.57 -5.76 4.59
CA ILE A 235 -12.46 -5.27 5.42
C ILE A 235 -11.24 -6.19 5.32
N LEU A 236 -11.44 -7.51 5.38
CA LEU A 236 -10.35 -8.49 5.26
C LEU A 236 -9.72 -8.47 3.86
N LEU A 237 -10.51 -8.25 2.81
CA LEU A 237 -9.99 -8.09 1.45
C LEU A 237 -9.07 -6.87 1.34
N TYR A 238 -9.44 -5.72 1.89
CA TYR A 238 -8.57 -4.56 1.91
C TYR A 238 -7.27 -4.83 2.67
N ALA A 239 -7.34 -5.52 3.82
CA ALA A 239 -6.16 -5.91 4.57
C ALA A 239 -5.24 -6.85 3.77
N LEU A 240 -5.82 -7.83 3.06
CA LEU A 240 -5.09 -8.78 2.22
C LEU A 240 -4.46 -8.09 1.00
N LEU A 241 -5.20 -7.22 0.32
CA LEU A 241 -4.70 -6.47 -0.84
C LEU A 241 -3.62 -5.46 -0.43
N GLY A 242 -3.79 -4.78 0.70
CA GLY A 242 -2.76 -3.93 1.28
C GLY A 242 -1.49 -4.71 1.64
N LYS A 243 -1.65 -5.90 2.24
CA LYS A 243 -0.51 -6.78 2.52
C LYS A 243 0.16 -7.31 1.26
N LEU A 244 -0.61 -7.68 0.25
CA LEU A 244 -0.09 -8.09 -1.05
C LEU A 244 0.73 -6.96 -1.69
N ALA A 245 0.23 -5.74 -1.68
CA ALA A 245 0.92 -4.56 -2.18
C ALA A 245 2.25 -4.31 -1.43
N ASP A 246 2.26 -4.44 -0.10
CA ASP A 246 3.47 -4.34 0.72
C ASP A 246 4.50 -5.43 0.38
N VAL A 247 4.06 -6.68 0.18
CA VAL A 247 4.95 -7.78 -0.23
C VAL A 247 5.53 -7.53 -1.62
N LEU A 248 4.71 -7.07 -2.57
CA LEU A 248 5.16 -6.73 -3.91
C LEU A 248 6.20 -5.59 -3.88
N ALA A 249 5.96 -4.55 -3.06
CA ALA A 249 6.93 -3.48 -2.85
C ALA A 249 8.25 -3.99 -2.28
N GLN A 250 8.20 -4.86 -1.26
CA GLN A 250 9.41 -5.47 -0.67
C GLN A 250 10.18 -6.35 -1.69
N LEU A 251 9.47 -7.09 -2.53
CA LEU A 251 10.10 -7.89 -3.58
C LEU A 251 10.80 -6.99 -4.61
N LEU A 252 10.14 -5.88 -4.99
CA LEU A 252 10.71 -4.89 -5.90
C LEU A 252 11.94 -4.21 -5.29
N GLU A 253 11.86 -3.81 -4.02
CA GLU A 253 13.00 -3.26 -3.26
C GLU A 253 14.19 -4.24 -3.28
N ARG A 254 13.97 -5.51 -2.93
CA ARG A 254 15.02 -6.54 -2.93
C ARG A 254 15.61 -6.78 -4.31
N TYR A 255 14.80 -6.70 -5.36
CA TYR A 255 15.27 -6.89 -6.72
C TYR A 255 16.11 -5.71 -7.22
N LEU A 256 15.64 -4.48 -7.02
CA LEU A 256 16.28 -3.27 -7.50
C LEU A 256 17.49 -2.82 -6.65
N LEU A 257 17.51 -3.17 -5.35
CA LEU A 257 18.55 -2.74 -4.41
C LEU A 257 19.53 -3.87 -4.03
N ARG A 258 19.69 -4.89 -4.87
CA ARG A 258 20.67 -5.98 -4.63
C ARG A 258 22.11 -5.49 -4.44
N TRP A 259 22.45 -4.37 -5.04
CA TRP A 259 23.76 -3.75 -4.96
C TRP A 259 23.97 -2.91 -3.69
N HIS A 260 22.90 -2.55 -2.99
CA HIS A 260 22.96 -1.69 -1.81
C HIS A 260 23.25 -2.50 -0.54
N ALA A 261 24.29 -2.12 0.22
CA ALA A 261 24.77 -2.87 1.38
C ALA A 261 23.68 -3.13 2.46
N GLY A 262 22.72 -2.22 2.63
CA GLY A 262 21.62 -2.35 3.60
C GLY A 262 20.57 -3.44 3.25
N TYR A 263 20.58 -3.97 2.03
CA TYR A 263 19.60 -4.94 1.52
C TYR A 263 20.19 -6.34 1.21
N GLN A 264 21.47 -6.53 1.53
CA GLN A 264 22.21 -7.80 1.32
C GLN A 264 21.99 -8.84 2.45
N LYS A 265 20.76 -8.98 2.98
CA LYS A 265 20.44 -10.02 3.98
C LYS A 265 19.72 -11.19 3.37
#